data_4d523af710077d37004cd15790eafa14
#
_entry.id   4d523af710077d37004cd15790eafa14
#
_cell.length_a   1.000
_cell.length_b   1.000
_cell.length_c   1.000
_cell.angle_alpha   90.00
_cell.angle_beta   90.00
_cell.angle_gamma   90.00
#
_symmetry.space_group_name_H-M   'P 1'
#
loop_
_entity.id
_entity.type
_entity.pdbx_description
1 polymer ?
#
loop_
_entity_poly.entity_id
_entity_poly.type
_entity_poly.pdbx_seq_one_letter_code
_entity_poly.pdbx_strand_id
1 'polypeptide(L)'
;METYKIVCIDIDGTLLNSAHQITEATKETILQVINDKQIPVVLVSARMPKGIIPLQKHLGISEPLICYSGALVIDRHGNKLNTRYIDTKMTQCLLDSLAAYDLHVSLYKDDEWYIEQLDAWALQERDITNIEPRIYSFSKLTNGWREETDGTSKILCMGDPEEISRVLQVLRPVYGEEVNLYLSKPTYLEIMSKKGFQNRSHSNSAKRVPTETKRLSGYW
;
A
#
# COMPACT_ATOMS: atom_id res chain seq x y z
N MET A 1 -18.95 29.56 -1.41
CA MET A 1 -18.01 28.77 -0.55
C MET A 1 -17.84 27.42 -1.19
N GLU A 2 -16.60 27.02 -1.51
CA GLU A 2 -16.34 25.65 -1.95
C GLU A 2 -16.58 24.72 -0.76
N THR A 3 -17.47 23.74 -0.92
CA THR A 3 -17.74 22.74 0.10
C THR A 3 -16.86 21.52 -0.16
N TYR A 4 -16.04 21.13 0.83
CA TYR A 4 -15.30 19.87 0.80
C TYR A 4 -16.29 18.70 0.72
N LYS A 5 -15.98 17.72 -0.16
CA LYS A 5 -16.84 16.54 -0.37
C LYS A 5 -16.27 15.26 0.20
N ILE A 6 -14.99 15.25 0.57
CA ILE A 6 -14.25 14.12 1.11
C ILE A 6 -13.06 14.65 1.90
N VAL A 7 -12.70 13.94 2.96
CA VAL A 7 -11.44 14.13 3.69
C VAL A 7 -10.63 12.85 3.55
N CYS A 8 -9.38 12.97 3.11
CA CYS A 8 -8.42 11.87 3.11
C CYS A 8 -7.40 12.10 4.21
N ILE A 9 -7.20 11.11 5.09
CA ILE A 9 -6.28 11.21 6.22
C ILE A 9 -5.21 10.13 6.09
N ASP A 10 -3.95 10.55 6.08
CA ASP A 10 -2.82 9.65 6.21
C ASP A 10 -2.72 9.11 7.63
N ILE A 11 -2.17 7.91 7.80
CA ILE A 11 -2.15 7.21 9.08
C ILE A 11 -0.89 7.53 9.86
N ASP A 12 0.28 7.23 9.30
CA ASP A 12 1.53 7.27 10.03
C ASP A 12 2.09 8.69 10.08
N GLY A 13 2.23 9.25 11.30
CA GLY A 13 2.66 10.64 11.50
C GLY A 13 1.56 11.68 11.31
N THR A 14 0.30 11.28 11.00
CA THR A 14 -0.85 12.18 10.84
C THR A 14 -2.01 11.78 11.76
N LEU A 15 -2.64 10.62 11.52
CA LEU A 15 -3.75 10.12 12.34
C LEU A 15 -3.26 9.57 13.70
N LEU A 16 -2.10 8.89 13.66
CA LEU A 16 -1.49 8.30 14.85
C LEU A 16 -0.54 9.29 15.53
N ASN A 17 -0.62 9.38 16.86
CA ASN A 17 0.33 10.13 17.67
C ASN A 17 1.69 9.39 17.77
N SER A 18 2.64 9.97 18.51
CA SER A 18 3.97 9.38 18.74
C SER A 18 3.96 8.05 19.50
N ALA A 19 2.85 7.71 20.17
CA ALA A 19 2.61 6.40 20.80
C ALA A 19 1.87 5.43 19.86
N HIS A 20 1.77 5.74 18.56
CA HIS A 20 1.02 4.97 17.56
C HIS A 20 -0.46 4.74 17.90
N GLN A 21 -1.10 5.72 18.53
CA GLN A 21 -2.48 5.64 18.96
C GLN A 21 -3.32 6.77 18.38
N ILE A 22 -4.60 6.49 18.14
CA ILE A 22 -5.61 7.51 17.82
C ILE A 22 -6.11 8.06 19.16
N THR A 23 -6.04 9.38 19.34
CA THR A 23 -6.57 10.02 20.55
C THR A 23 -8.09 10.11 20.48
N GLU A 24 -8.77 10.11 21.64
CA GLU A 24 -10.23 10.28 21.68
C GLU A 24 -10.67 11.60 21.05
N ALA A 25 -9.94 12.69 21.26
CA ALA A 25 -10.23 13.98 20.64
C ALA A 25 -10.17 13.92 19.11
N THR A 26 -9.19 13.18 18.54
CA THR A 26 -9.09 12.95 17.07
C THR A 26 -10.28 12.15 16.57
N LYS A 27 -10.64 11.08 17.30
CA LYS A 27 -11.78 10.22 16.96
C LYS A 27 -13.09 11.00 16.98
N GLU A 28 -13.36 11.75 18.05
CA GLU A 28 -14.55 12.58 18.18
C GLU A 28 -14.66 13.62 17.06
N THR A 29 -13.54 14.28 16.71
CA THR A 29 -13.50 15.25 15.61
C THR A 29 -13.83 14.59 14.26
N ILE A 30 -13.28 13.41 13.97
CA ILE A 30 -13.58 12.65 12.76
C ILE A 30 -15.06 12.29 12.70
N LEU A 31 -15.63 11.80 13.80
CA LEU A 31 -17.05 11.44 13.88
C LEU A 31 -17.96 12.67 13.70
N GLN A 32 -17.59 13.83 14.26
CA GLN A 32 -18.32 15.09 14.03
C GLN A 32 -18.29 15.50 12.55
N VAL A 33 -17.16 15.39 11.85
CA VAL A 33 -17.07 15.68 10.41
C VAL A 33 -18.01 14.77 9.62
N ILE A 34 -18.05 13.49 9.94
CA ILE A 34 -18.91 12.52 9.25
C ILE A 34 -20.40 12.77 9.59
N ASN A 35 -20.74 12.90 10.86
CA ASN A 35 -22.14 12.96 11.31
C ASN A 35 -22.78 14.33 11.06
N ASP A 36 -22.09 15.42 11.39
CA ASP A 36 -22.64 16.78 11.35
C ASP A 36 -22.49 17.43 9.98
N LYS A 37 -21.37 17.13 9.28
CA LYS A 37 -21.08 17.71 7.98
C LYS A 37 -21.43 16.78 6.81
N GLN A 38 -21.70 15.49 7.09
CA GLN A 38 -21.97 14.45 6.10
C GLN A 38 -20.83 14.32 5.08
N ILE A 39 -19.57 14.53 5.54
CA ILE A 39 -18.37 14.44 4.72
C ILE A 39 -17.68 13.12 5.07
N PRO A 40 -17.51 12.19 4.10
CA PRO A 40 -16.82 10.93 4.32
C PRO A 40 -15.34 11.18 4.61
N VAL A 41 -14.78 10.39 5.55
CA VAL A 41 -13.37 10.41 5.92
C VAL A 41 -12.73 9.09 5.52
N VAL A 42 -11.80 9.15 4.58
CA VAL A 42 -11.11 8.01 3.97
C VAL A 42 -9.70 7.90 4.54
N LEU A 43 -9.30 6.72 4.99
CA LEU A 43 -7.93 6.45 5.42
C LEU A 43 -7.06 6.11 4.21
N VAL A 44 -5.89 6.74 4.17
CA VAL A 44 -4.88 6.56 3.12
C VAL A 44 -3.58 6.11 3.78
N SER A 45 -2.94 5.05 3.28
CA SER A 45 -1.68 4.57 3.87
C SER A 45 -0.86 3.74 2.88
N ALA A 46 0.44 3.64 3.13
CA ALA A 46 1.32 2.64 2.51
C ALA A 46 1.11 1.21 3.04
N ARG A 47 0.28 1.04 4.08
CA ARG A 47 -0.04 -0.25 4.70
C ARG A 47 -0.95 -1.09 3.80
N MET A 48 -0.92 -2.41 4.03
CA MET A 48 -1.91 -3.34 3.50
C MET A 48 -3.27 -3.20 4.22
N PRO A 49 -4.39 -3.71 3.64
CA PRO A 49 -5.71 -3.61 4.27
C PRO A 49 -5.75 -4.10 5.72
N LYS A 50 -5.14 -5.27 6.04
CA LYS A 50 -5.06 -5.80 7.42
C LYS A 50 -4.44 -4.83 8.41
N GLY A 51 -3.54 -3.94 7.96
CA GLY A 51 -2.92 -2.92 8.81
C GLY A 51 -3.77 -1.64 8.99
N ILE A 52 -4.83 -1.45 8.19
CA ILE A 52 -5.70 -0.27 8.22
C ILE A 52 -7.06 -0.58 8.85
N ILE A 53 -7.64 -1.74 8.54
CA ILE A 53 -8.98 -2.16 9.01
C ILE A 53 -9.15 -2.06 10.53
N PRO A 54 -8.18 -2.45 11.39
CA PRO A 54 -8.32 -2.29 12.83
C PRO A 54 -8.48 -0.83 13.28
N LEU A 55 -7.76 0.10 12.62
CA LEU A 55 -7.85 1.54 12.90
C LEU A 55 -9.21 2.10 12.46
N GLN A 56 -9.69 1.68 11.29
CA GLN A 56 -11.01 2.04 10.79
C GLN A 56 -12.11 1.57 11.75
N LYS A 57 -12.01 0.33 12.24
CA LYS A 57 -12.93 -0.22 13.25
C LYS A 57 -12.86 0.55 14.56
N HIS A 58 -11.66 0.92 15.03
CA HIS A 58 -11.49 1.72 16.24
C HIS A 58 -12.14 3.10 16.12
N LEU A 59 -12.07 3.72 14.94
CA LEU A 59 -12.77 4.98 14.64
C LEU A 59 -14.29 4.83 14.53
N GLY A 60 -14.81 3.62 14.33
CA GLY A 60 -16.23 3.36 14.09
C GLY A 60 -16.71 3.82 12.71
N ILE A 61 -15.82 3.85 11.72
CA ILE A 61 -16.12 4.27 10.34
C ILE A 61 -16.04 3.08 9.38
N SER A 62 -16.68 3.18 8.21
CA SER A 62 -16.75 2.10 7.21
C SER A 62 -16.62 2.63 5.78
N GLU A 63 -15.79 3.64 5.58
CA GLU A 63 -15.52 4.23 4.27
C GLU A 63 -14.54 3.35 3.46
N PRO A 64 -14.40 3.57 2.14
CA PRO A 64 -13.36 2.93 1.35
C PRO A 64 -11.97 3.13 1.96
N LEU A 65 -11.03 2.20 1.68
CA LEU A 65 -9.63 2.30 2.10
C LEU A 65 -8.73 2.50 0.90
N ILE A 66 -7.74 3.37 1.04
CA ILE A 66 -6.66 3.56 0.08
C ILE A 66 -5.39 2.97 0.68
N CYS A 67 -4.99 1.81 0.16
CA CYS A 67 -3.87 1.00 0.64
C CYS A 67 -2.68 1.10 -0.33
N TYR A 68 -1.46 0.79 0.16
CA TYR A 68 -0.23 0.81 -0.64
C TYR A 68 -0.07 2.11 -1.42
N SER A 69 -0.27 3.26 -0.76
CA SER A 69 -0.19 4.59 -1.37
C SER A 69 -1.03 4.73 -2.65
N GLY A 70 -2.20 4.07 -2.70
CA GLY A 70 -3.13 4.10 -3.82
C GLY A 70 -2.96 2.95 -4.82
N ALA A 71 -2.05 2.00 -4.62
CA ALA A 71 -1.94 0.82 -5.48
C ALA A 71 -3.12 -0.16 -5.30
N LEU A 72 -3.80 -0.12 -4.17
CA LEU A 72 -5.03 -0.86 -3.92
C LEU A 72 -6.08 0.05 -3.27
N VAL A 73 -7.27 0.12 -3.86
CA VAL A 73 -8.43 0.78 -3.27
C VAL A 73 -9.53 -0.27 -3.10
N ILE A 74 -10.06 -0.38 -1.89
CA ILE A 74 -11.16 -1.28 -1.58
C ILE A 74 -12.37 -0.50 -1.06
N ASP A 75 -13.58 -0.99 -1.39
CA ASP A 75 -14.80 -0.43 -0.84
C ASP A 75 -15.06 -0.91 0.60
N ARG A 76 -16.14 -0.44 1.22
CA ARG A 76 -16.57 -0.83 2.57
C ARG A 76 -16.89 -2.34 2.72
N HIS A 77 -17.07 -3.06 1.63
CA HIS A 77 -17.37 -4.49 1.59
C HIS A 77 -16.13 -5.34 1.27
N GLY A 78 -14.96 -4.71 1.08
CA GLY A 78 -13.71 -5.37 0.71
C GLY A 78 -13.57 -5.65 -0.79
N ASN A 79 -14.49 -5.15 -1.64
CA ASN A 79 -14.36 -5.30 -3.08
C ASN A 79 -13.30 -4.34 -3.60
N LYS A 80 -12.46 -4.81 -4.53
CA LYS A 80 -11.42 -4.00 -5.15
C LYS A 80 -12.05 -3.00 -6.14
N LEU A 81 -11.94 -1.72 -5.83
CA LEU A 81 -12.35 -0.63 -6.73
C LEU A 81 -11.24 -0.29 -7.73
N ASN A 82 -9.98 -0.39 -7.28
CA ASN A 82 -8.81 -0.18 -8.11
C ASN A 82 -7.65 -1.03 -7.61
N THR A 83 -6.85 -1.53 -8.56
CA THR A 83 -5.64 -2.31 -8.26
C THR A 83 -4.55 -1.95 -9.25
N ARG A 84 -3.34 -1.70 -8.76
CA ARG A 84 -2.14 -1.48 -9.55
C ARG A 84 -1.06 -2.44 -9.08
N TYR A 85 -0.88 -3.51 -9.81
CA TYR A 85 0.22 -4.42 -9.54
C TYR A 85 1.48 -4.02 -10.32
N ILE A 86 2.64 -4.30 -9.73
CA ILE A 86 3.82 -4.63 -10.51
C ILE A 86 3.48 -5.98 -11.14
N ASP A 87 3.38 -6.05 -12.45
CA ASP A 87 2.97 -7.29 -13.12
C ASP A 87 3.92 -8.46 -12.82
N THR A 88 3.47 -9.67 -13.09
CA THR A 88 4.19 -10.91 -12.77
C THR A 88 5.60 -10.92 -13.34
N LYS A 89 5.77 -10.54 -14.62
CA LYS A 89 7.07 -10.52 -15.29
C LYS A 89 8.03 -9.51 -14.67
N MET A 90 7.56 -8.29 -14.42
CA MET A 90 8.35 -7.25 -13.75
C MET A 90 8.69 -7.65 -12.33
N THR A 91 7.76 -8.30 -11.59
CA THR A 91 8.02 -8.83 -10.25
C THR A 91 9.18 -9.83 -10.29
N GLN A 92 9.19 -10.77 -11.26
CA GLN A 92 10.27 -11.75 -11.42
C GLN A 92 11.60 -11.06 -11.73
N CYS A 93 11.63 -10.11 -12.69
CA CYS A 93 12.86 -9.36 -13.02
C CYS A 93 13.43 -8.61 -11.81
N LEU A 94 12.56 -8.02 -10.97
CA LEU A 94 12.97 -7.34 -9.75
C LEU A 94 13.53 -8.33 -8.72
N LEU A 95 12.87 -9.49 -8.52
CA LEU A 95 13.35 -10.54 -7.61
C LEU A 95 14.71 -11.09 -8.05
N ASP A 96 14.91 -11.36 -9.34
CA ASP A 96 16.19 -11.82 -9.89
C ASP A 96 17.30 -10.78 -9.65
N SER A 97 16.98 -9.49 -9.82
CA SER A 97 17.94 -8.41 -9.56
C SER A 97 18.26 -8.26 -8.08
N LEU A 98 17.31 -8.53 -7.19
CA LEU A 98 17.47 -8.44 -5.74
C LEU A 98 18.24 -9.63 -5.16
N ALA A 99 18.21 -10.77 -5.83
CA ALA A 99 18.85 -12.03 -5.35
C ALA A 99 20.37 -11.93 -5.17
N ALA A 100 21.03 -10.94 -5.76
CA ALA A 100 22.48 -10.71 -5.64
C ALA A 100 22.87 -9.94 -4.36
N TYR A 101 21.91 -9.49 -3.56
CA TYR A 101 22.12 -8.63 -2.41
C TYR A 101 21.71 -9.31 -1.11
N ASP A 102 22.38 -8.96 -0.03
CA ASP A 102 22.03 -9.46 1.32
C ASP A 102 20.89 -8.63 1.92
N LEU A 103 19.69 -8.91 1.46
CA LEU A 103 18.45 -8.19 1.83
C LEU A 103 17.35 -9.17 2.19
N HIS A 104 16.55 -8.79 3.16
CA HIS A 104 15.22 -9.37 3.31
C HIS A 104 14.30 -8.82 2.22
N VAL A 105 13.57 -9.68 1.55
CA VAL A 105 12.54 -9.30 0.58
C VAL A 105 11.18 -9.81 1.02
N SER A 106 10.21 -8.92 1.03
CA SER A 106 8.79 -9.22 1.28
C SER A 106 7.95 -8.89 0.05
N LEU A 107 7.04 -9.79 -0.32
CA LEU A 107 6.03 -9.55 -1.34
C LEU A 107 4.66 -9.32 -0.67
N TYR A 108 4.01 -8.24 -1.03
CA TYR A 108 2.64 -7.94 -0.61
C TYR A 108 1.72 -8.03 -1.83
N LYS A 109 0.69 -8.86 -1.74
CA LYS A 109 -0.35 -8.95 -2.77
C LYS A 109 -1.72 -8.87 -2.10
N ASP A 110 -2.50 -7.86 -2.46
CA ASP A 110 -3.82 -7.63 -1.88
C ASP A 110 -3.75 -7.48 -0.35
N ASP A 111 -4.24 -8.47 0.39
CA ASP A 111 -4.23 -8.49 1.85
C ASP A 111 -3.36 -9.64 2.41
N GLU A 112 -2.37 -10.05 1.64
CA GLU A 112 -1.42 -11.10 2.03
C GLU A 112 0.02 -10.60 1.99
N TRP A 113 0.81 -11.00 2.98
CA TRP A 113 2.24 -10.74 3.08
C TRP A 113 3.00 -12.07 2.98
N TYR A 114 3.91 -12.16 1.99
CA TYR A 114 4.72 -13.34 1.71
C TYR A 114 6.19 -13.05 1.92
N ILE A 115 6.91 -14.02 2.52
CA ILE A 115 8.35 -14.05 2.70
C ILE A 115 8.88 -15.45 2.36
N GLU A 116 10.14 -15.59 2.00
CA GLU A 116 10.74 -16.91 1.81
C GLU A 116 11.28 -17.52 3.10
N GLN A 117 11.74 -16.67 4.04
CA GLN A 117 12.22 -17.09 5.36
C GLN A 117 11.86 -16.08 6.45
N LEU A 118 11.71 -16.57 7.66
CA LEU A 118 11.46 -15.75 8.84
C LEU A 118 12.81 -15.37 9.49
N ASP A 119 13.36 -14.25 9.05
CA ASP A 119 14.60 -13.67 9.56
C ASP A 119 14.35 -12.52 10.56
N ALA A 120 15.41 -11.86 11.00
CA ALA A 120 15.30 -10.74 11.95
C ALA A 120 14.49 -9.56 11.42
N TRP A 121 14.56 -9.27 10.10
CA TRP A 121 13.81 -8.20 9.47
C TRP A 121 12.32 -8.52 9.39
N ALA A 122 11.97 -9.75 9.02
CA ALA A 122 10.58 -10.21 9.02
C ALA A 122 9.98 -10.20 10.42
N LEU A 123 10.74 -10.61 11.44
CA LEU A 123 10.32 -10.54 12.84
C LEU A 123 10.06 -9.09 13.27
N GLN A 124 10.97 -8.18 12.94
CA GLN A 124 10.80 -6.75 13.21
C GLN A 124 9.55 -6.18 12.54
N GLU A 125 9.32 -6.47 11.25
CA GLU A 125 8.15 -5.97 10.51
C GLU A 125 6.85 -6.57 11.05
N ARG A 126 6.86 -7.85 11.41
CA ARG A 126 5.74 -8.52 12.09
C ARG A 126 5.37 -7.81 13.39
N ASP A 127 6.36 -7.51 14.23
CA ASP A 127 6.15 -6.90 15.53
C ASP A 127 5.66 -5.43 15.40
N ILE A 128 6.13 -4.70 14.38
CA ILE A 128 5.68 -3.34 14.07
C ILE A 128 4.24 -3.33 13.56
N THR A 129 3.90 -4.27 12.67
CA THR A 129 2.61 -4.29 11.97
C THR A 129 1.55 -5.11 12.69
N ASN A 130 1.96 -6.01 13.58
CA ASN A 130 1.14 -7.05 14.21
C ASN A 130 0.44 -7.95 13.16
N ILE A 131 1.13 -8.23 12.05
CA ILE A 131 0.65 -9.06 10.95
C ILE A 131 1.61 -10.22 10.74
N GLU A 132 1.09 -11.45 10.70
CA GLU A 132 1.89 -12.65 10.44
C GLU A 132 2.11 -12.82 8.93
N PRO A 133 3.37 -13.02 8.49
CA PRO A 133 3.66 -13.33 7.10
C PRO A 133 3.33 -14.78 6.76
N ARG A 134 3.12 -15.05 5.48
CA ARG A 134 3.10 -16.41 4.93
C ARG A 134 4.49 -16.76 4.40
N ILE A 135 5.09 -17.81 4.93
CA ILE A 135 6.36 -18.35 4.41
C ILE A 135 6.01 -19.14 3.14
N TYR A 136 6.44 -18.63 1.98
CA TYR A 136 6.14 -19.24 0.70
C TYR A 136 7.20 -18.87 -0.35
N SER A 137 7.59 -19.85 -1.19
CA SER A 137 8.56 -19.60 -2.26
C SER A 137 8.02 -18.60 -3.30
N PHE A 138 8.79 -17.55 -3.56
CA PHE A 138 8.40 -16.51 -4.52
C PHE A 138 8.29 -17.06 -5.95
N SER A 139 9.15 -18.00 -6.34
CA SER A 139 9.07 -18.64 -7.65
C SER A 139 7.76 -19.43 -7.82
N LYS A 140 7.35 -20.20 -6.80
CA LYS A 140 6.06 -20.91 -6.83
C LYS A 140 4.88 -19.96 -6.81
N LEU A 141 4.99 -18.86 -6.05
CA LEU A 141 3.94 -17.85 -5.95
C LEU A 141 3.73 -17.15 -7.30
N THR A 142 4.79 -16.64 -7.92
CA THR A 142 4.73 -15.91 -9.18
C THR A 142 4.35 -16.81 -10.37
N ASN A 143 4.81 -18.05 -10.40
CA ASN A 143 4.41 -19.04 -11.43
C ASN A 143 2.92 -19.38 -11.38
N GLY A 144 2.26 -19.20 -10.22
CA GLY A 144 0.81 -19.38 -10.09
C GLY A 144 0.00 -18.17 -10.54
N TRP A 145 0.63 -17.04 -10.85
CA TRP A 145 -0.06 -15.80 -11.26
C TRP A 145 -0.29 -15.76 -12.76
N ARG A 146 -1.38 -15.13 -13.16
CA ARG A 146 -1.66 -14.83 -14.57
C ARG A 146 -0.91 -13.57 -14.98
N GLU A 147 -0.03 -13.65 -15.99
CA GLU A 147 0.87 -12.58 -16.39
C GLU A 147 0.18 -11.22 -16.58
N GLU A 148 -0.98 -11.22 -17.24
CA GLU A 148 -1.66 -9.97 -17.62
C GLU A 148 -2.48 -9.34 -16.50
N THR A 149 -2.87 -10.12 -15.48
CA THR A 149 -3.87 -9.69 -14.50
C THR A 149 -3.39 -9.73 -13.07
N ASP A 150 -2.33 -10.46 -12.78
CA ASP A 150 -1.77 -10.64 -11.46
C ASP A 150 -0.40 -9.97 -11.32
N GLY A 151 0.06 -9.84 -10.09
CA GLY A 151 1.33 -9.26 -9.74
C GLY A 151 1.39 -8.92 -8.25
N THR A 152 2.42 -8.23 -7.83
CA THR A 152 2.54 -7.77 -6.44
C THR A 152 2.05 -6.33 -6.28
N SER A 153 1.40 -6.04 -5.15
CA SER A 153 0.97 -4.67 -4.80
C SER A 153 2.15 -3.82 -4.35
N LYS A 154 3.10 -4.44 -3.62
CA LYS A 154 4.32 -3.83 -3.09
C LYS A 154 5.39 -4.90 -2.91
N ILE A 155 6.65 -4.55 -3.21
CA ILE A 155 7.84 -5.25 -2.74
C ILE A 155 8.46 -4.37 -1.66
N LEU A 156 8.79 -4.95 -0.50
CA LEU A 156 9.53 -4.29 0.55
C LEU A 156 10.88 -5.01 0.71
N CYS A 157 11.96 -4.25 0.50
CA CYS A 157 13.32 -4.71 0.78
C CYS A 157 13.78 -4.11 2.11
N MET A 158 14.33 -4.92 2.99
CA MET A 158 14.89 -4.49 4.27
C MET A 158 16.32 -4.98 4.41
N GLY A 159 17.20 -4.12 4.92
CA GLY A 159 18.62 -4.43 5.06
C GLY A 159 19.41 -3.25 5.62
N ASP A 160 20.73 -3.41 5.66
CA ASP A 160 21.62 -2.33 6.04
C ASP A 160 21.48 -1.11 5.12
N PRO A 161 21.58 0.13 5.66
CA PRO A 161 21.41 1.36 4.87
C PRO A 161 22.32 1.45 3.65
N GLU A 162 23.57 0.94 3.76
CA GLU A 162 24.53 0.93 2.65
C GLU A 162 24.09 0.00 1.54
N GLU A 163 23.58 -1.20 1.89
CA GLU A 163 23.08 -2.17 0.94
C GLU A 163 21.79 -1.69 0.27
N ILE A 164 20.86 -1.12 1.03
CA ILE A 164 19.64 -0.50 0.50
C ILE A 164 19.98 0.63 -0.47
N SER A 165 20.96 1.49 -0.13
CA SER A 165 21.41 2.57 -1.02
C SER A 165 22.02 2.03 -2.31
N ARG A 166 22.85 0.97 -2.23
CA ARG A 166 23.47 0.31 -3.38
C ARG A 166 22.42 -0.27 -4.32
N VAL A 167 21.45 -1.00 -3.76
CA VAL A 167 20.34 -1.58 -4.52
C VAL A 167 19.53 -0.50 -5.23
N LEU A 168 19.19 0.59 -4.54
CA LEU A 168 18.45 1.69 -5.13
C LEU A 168 19.20 2.33 -6.31
N GLN A 169 20.53 2.50 -6.21
CA GLN A 169 21.36 3.03 -7.30
C GLN A 169 21.36 2.13 -8.53
N VAL A 170 21.29 0.82 -8.34
CA VAL A 170 21.25 -0.16 -9.45
C VAL A 170 19.85 -0.28 -10.04
N LEU A 171 18.80 -0.35 -9.21
CA LEU A 171 17.44 -0.54 -9.71
C LEU A 171 16.85 0.70 -10.39
N ARG A 172 17.20 1.91 -9.90
CA ARG A 172 16.61 3.16 -10.39
C ARG A 172 16.84 3.42 -11.88
N PRO A 173 18.05 3.31 -12.46
CA PRO A 173 18.27 3.52 -13.88
C PRO A 173 17.62 2.44 -14.77
N VAL A 174 17.40 1.23 -14.24
CA VAL A 174 16.86 0.09 -14.99
C VAL A 174 15.34 0.06 -14.94
N TYR A 175 14.74 0.25 -13.77
CA TYR A 175 13.31 0.02 -13.55
C TYR A 175 12.52 1.28 -13.15
N GLY A 176 13.21 2.41 -12.94
CA GLY A 176 12.57 3.63 -12.42
C GLY A 176 11.53 4.27 -13.35
N GLU A 177 11.43 3.84 -14.62
CA GLU A 177 10.36 4.29 -15.51
C GLU A 177 9.06 3.49 -15.31
N GLU A 178 9.14 2.23 -14.86
CA GLU A 178 7.99 1.34 -14.67
C GLU A 178 7.53 1.25 -13.22
N VAL A 179 8.45 1.43 -12.26
CA VAL A 179 8.16 1.33 -10.83
C VAL A 179 8.61 2.57 -10.06
N ASN A 180 7.90 2.86 -8.98
CA ASN A 180 8.32 3.82 -7.97
C ASN A 180 9.23 3.11 -6.97
N LEU A 181 10.42 3.69 -6.74
CA LEU A 181 11.42 3.24 -5.79
C LEU A 181 11.53 4.28 -4.68
N TYR A 182 11.01 3.99 -3.50
CA TYR A 182 10.88 4.91 -2.40
C TYR A 182 11.58 4.41 -1.13
N LEU A 183 12.43 5.25 -0.53
CA LEU A 183 13.03 4.99 0.78
C LEU A 183 12.09 5.51 1.87
N SER A 184 11.35 4.62 2.52
CA SER A 184 10.52 4.99 3.68
C SER A 184 11.33 5.12 4.97
N LYS A 185 12.46 4.40 5.05
CA LYS A 185 13.49 4.50 6.09
C LYS A 185 14.86 4.26 5.45
N PRO A 186 15.98 4.60 6.10
CA PRO A 186 17.30 4.26 5.58
C PRO A 186 17.51 2.75 5.33
N THR A 187 16.79 1.91 6.10
CA THR A 187 16.83 0.45 6.05
C THR A 187 15.69 -0.17 5.22
N TYR A 188 14.79 0.63 4.61
CA TYR A 188 13.59 0.15 3.93
C TYR A 188 13.46 0.76 2.53
N LEU A 189 13.47 -0.07 1.51
CA LEU A 189 13.16 0.29 0.13
C LEU A 189 11.80 -0.31 -0.27
N GLU A 190 10.84 0.53 -0.58
CA GLU A 190 9.52 0.14 -1.08
C GLU A 190 9.47 0.28 -2.59
N ILE A 191 8.99 -0.74 -3.28
CA ILE A 191 8.85 -0.78 -4.74
C ILE A 191 7.37 -1.00 -5.06
N MET A 192 6.79 -0.09 -5.81
CA MET A 192 5.37 -0.11 -6.20
C MET A 192 5.21 0.24 -7.67
N SER A 193 4.08 -0.17 -8.27
CA SER A 193 3.80 0.14 -9.68
C SER A 193 3.67 1.65 -9.92
N LYS A 194 4.32 2.15 -10.98
CA LYS A 194 4.21 3.52 -11.46
C LYS A 194 3.04 3.71 -12.45
N LYS A 195 2.46 2.61 -12.95
CA LYS A 195 1.35 2.65 -13.92
C LYS A 195 0.16 3.42 -13.34
N GLY A 196 -0.36 4.39 -14.09
CA GLY A 196 -1.54 5.19 -13.71
C GLY A 196 -2.82 4.36 -13.53
N PHE A 197 -3.92 5.00 -13.10
CA PHE A 197 -5.22 4.34 -12.96
C PHE A 197 -5.63 3.63 -14.26
N GLN A 198 -5.51 2.31 -14.31
CA GLN A 198 -6.14 1.52 -15.37
C GLN A 198 -7.58 1.22 -14.91
N ASN A 199 -8.55 1.92 -15.52
CA ASN A 199 -9.95 1.54 -15.43
C ASN A 199 -10.11 0.15 -16.07
N ARG A 200 -10.08 -0.92 -15.27
CA ARG A 200 -10.61 -2.21 -15.69
C ARG A 200 -12.13 -2.11 -15.59
N SER A 201 -12.76 -1.78 -16.70
CA SER A 201 -14.19 -1.96 -16.88
C SER A 201 -14.48 -3.47 -16.91
N HIS A 202 -14.66 -4.08 -15.74
CA HIS A 202 -15.47 -5.28 -15.69
C HIS A 202 -16.92 -4.84 -15.87
N SER A 203 -17.49 -5.20 -17.01
CA SER A 203 -18.91 -5.12 -17.30
C SER A 203 -19.70 -5.85 -16.23
N ASN A 204 -20.15 -5.11 -15.22
CA ASN A 204 -21.40 -5.38 -14.50
C ASN A 204 -21.79 -4.09 -13.76
N SER A 205 -22.96 -3.61 -14.15
CA SER A 205 -23.73 -2.47 -13.71
C SER A 205 -23.51 -2.06 -12.23
N ALA A 206 -22.57 -1.15 -11.96
CA ALA A 206 -22.57 -0.32 -10.78
C ALA A 206 -22.58 1.14 -11.23
N LYS A 207 -23.57 1.89 -10.78
CA LYS A 207 -23.80 3.31 -11.09
C LYS A 207 -22.50 4.09 -10.83
N ARG A 208 -21.99 4.73 -11.89
CA ARG A 208 -20.87 5.65 -11.84
C ARG A 208 -21.18 6.79 -10.86
N VAL A 209 -20.31 6.98 -9.87
CA VAL A 209 -20.16 8.27 -9.21
C VAL A 209 -19.42 9.17 -10.21
N PRO A 210 -19.95 10.32 -10.61
CA PRO A 210 -19.25 11.22 -11.53
C PRO A 210 -18.03 11.81 -10.83
N THR A 211 -16.83 11.39 -11.22
CA THR A 211 -15.58 12.02 -10.84
C THR A 211 -15.23 13.06 -11.89
N GLU A 212 -15.58 14.32 -11.66
CA GLU A 212 -14.83 15.42 -12.25
C GLU A 212 -13.46 15.47 -11.56
N THR A 213 -12.46 14.90 -12.21
CA THR A 213 -11.06 15.01 -11.82
C THR A 213 -10.55 16.41 -12.13
N LYS A 214 -10.67 17.34 -11.20
CA LYS A 214 -9.73 18.48 -11.16
C LYS A 214 -8.44 18.02 -10.52
N ARG A 215 -7.35 18.21 -11.27
CA ARG A 215 -5.96 17.92 -10.87
C ARG A 215 -5.67 18.42 -9.45
N LEU A 216 -5.38 17.54 -8.54
CA LEU A 216 -4.62 17.84 -7.35
C LEU A 216 -3.14 17.84 -7.74
N SER A 217 -2.66 18.99 -8.22
CA SER A 217 -1.23 19.30 -8.33
C SER A 217 -0.83 19.99 -7.04
N GLY A 218 0.03 19.36 -6.29
CA GLY A 218 0.71 20.07 -5.22
C GLY A 218 0.86 19.26 -3.93
N TYR A 219 2.11 18.96 -3.64
CA TYR A 219 2.70 18.49 -2.37
C TYR A 219 2.58 16.99 -2.05
N TRP A 220 3.59 16.28 -2.54
CA TRP A 220 4.31 15.20 -1.82
C TRP A 220 5.82 15.36 -2.05
#